data_3011cefe129d1dfd1f311a148443be9b
#
_entry.id   3011cefe129d1dfd1f311a148443be9b
#
_cell.length_a   1.000
_cell.length_b   1.000
_cell.length_c   1.000
_cell.angle_alpha   90.00
_cell.angle_beta   90.00
_cell.angle_gamma   90.00
#
_symmetry.space_group_name_H-M   'P 1'
#
loop_
_entity.id
_entity.type
_entity.pdbx_description
1 polymer ?
#
loop_
_entity_poly.entity_id
_entity_poly.type
_entity_poly.pdbx_seq_one_letter_code
_entity_poly.pdbx_strand_id
1 'polypeptide(L)'
;MRATEFLIERWTKKTLDNYFDHKQDLDFKNSDVQVSEPFDGCILLKYKTVPDVARSFFRVTEYYDGKHYGGSDRSVSLVDFLDNWMDRAGNVDYFKFWDGFNIPDHAFRAWKRSAGGLTSAEQVMVDAVNRASKGLKKYCVIGVGGTDSATLRHEMFHARYYLDSTFKSQADALIQAHKNDPAFKAITQTLIKKLDYVNHVDEEAAAYLYTGSQMKLVFGTQAKHLVKLFQELDQK
;
A
#
# COMPACT_ATOMS: atom_id res chain seq x y z
N MET A 1 20.89 -3.24 28.57
CA MET A 1 21.09 -2.52 27.30
C MET A 1 19.88 -2.81 26.43
N ARG A 2 19.08 -1.82 26.11
CA ARG A 2 17.89 -2.02 25.28
C ARG A 2 18.31 -2.18 23.82
N ALA A 3 17.61 -2.98 23.05
CA ALA A 3 17.91 -3.19 21.61
C ALA A 3 18.06 -1.86 20.85
N THR A 4 17.32 -0.82 21.25
CA THR A 4 17.39 0.54 20.73
C THR A 4 18.74 1.21 20.90
N GLU A 5 19.43 1.01 22.04
CA GLU A 5 20.75 1.61 22.29
C GLU A 5 21.83 0.96 21.39
N PHE A 6 21.71 -0.34 21.14
CA PHE A 6 22.63 -1.08 20.28
C PHE A 6 22.51 -0.68 18.80
N LEU A 7 21.31 -0.32 18.37
CA LEU A 7 21.04 0.11 16.98
C LEU A 7 21.46 1.56 16.72
N ILE A 8 21.32 2.46 17.70
CA ILE A 8 21.77 3.85 17.58
C ILE A 8 23.29 3.93 17.42
N GLU A 9 24.06 3.07 18.08
CA GLU A 9 25.52 2.98 17.87
C GLU A 9 25.89 2.43 16.49
N ARG A 10 25.04 1.61 15.88
CA ARG A 10 25.31 0.95 14.60
C ARG A 10 24.90 1.78 13.38
N TRP A 11 23.89 2.64 13.54
CA TRP A 11 23.31 3.41 12.46
C TRP A 11 23.37 4.92 12.77
N THR A 12 24.48 5.56 12.41
CA THR A 12 24.51 7.03 12.37
C THR A 12 23.59 7.51 11.23
N LYS A 13 23.07 8.74 11.32
CA LYS A 13 22.31 9.38 10.23
C LYS A 13 23.04 9.23 8.88
N LYS A 14 24.37 9.39 8.88
CA LYS A 14 25.24 9.22 7.71
C LYS A 14 25.25 7.77 7.19
N THR A 15 25.15 6.77 8.05
CA THR A 15 25.09 5.35 7.65
C THR A 15 23.73 5.00 7.06
N LEU A 16 22.65 5.58 7.62
CA LEU A 16 21.30 5.45 7.09
C LEU A 16 21.17 6.16 5.75
N ASP A 17 21.62 7.40 5.65
CA ASP A 17 21.67 8.15 4.40
C ASP A 17 22.48 7.35 3.34
N ASN A 18 23.64 6.82 3.70
CA ASN A 18 24.46 5.99 2.81
C ASN A 18 23.80 4.63 2.45
N TYR A 19 23.08 3.99 3.36
CA TYR A 19 22.39 2.72 3.05
C TYR A 19 21.28 2.91 2.03
N PHE A 20 20.52 4.00 2.16
CA PHE A 20 19.44 4.33 1.22
C PHE A 20 19.97 5.05 -0.02
N ASP A 21 20.99 5.90 0.09
CA ASP A 21 21.52 6.70 -1.03
C ASP A 21 22.61 5.97 -1.84
N HIS A 22 23.42 5.09 -1.26
CA HIS A 22 24.60 4.55 -1.96
C HIS A 22 24.56 3.08 -2.34
N LYS A 23 23.79 2.22 -1.70
CA LYS A 23 23.76 0.79 -2.06
C LYS A 23 22.62 0.37 -2.99
N GLN A 24 21.59 1.19 -3.10
CA GLN A 24 20.40 0.82 -3.85
C GLN A 24 19.84 1.94 -4.73
N ASP A 25 20.38 3.16 -4.64
CA ASP A 25 19.89 4.34 -5.36
C ASP A 25 20.67 4.65 -6.63
N LEU A 26 21.54 3.75 -7.05
CA LEU A 26 22.40 4.02 -8.20
C LEU A 26 21.65 4.35 -9.50
N ASP A 27 20.33 4.14 -9.56
CA ASP A 27 19.54 4.38 -10.75
C ASP A 27 18.14 4.96 -10.53
N PHE A 28 17.81 5.53 -9.37
CA PHE A 28 16.51 6.18 -9.18
C PHE A 28 16.46 7.54 -9.89
N LYS A 29 16.46 7.49 -11.21
CA LYS A 29 16.27 8.69 -12.03
C LYS A 29 14.78 9.02 -12.08
N ASN A 30 14.45 10.31 -11.94
CA ASN A 30 13.10 10.89 -12.06
C ASN A 30 12.29 10.46 -13.30
N SER A 31 12.93 9.80 -14.27
CA SER A 31 12.34 9.35 -15.53
C SER A 31 11.58 8.03 -15.46
N ASP A 32 11.65 7.29 -14.35
CA ASP A 32 11.14 5.92 -14.32
C ASP A 32 9.76 5.77 -13.65
N VAL A 33 9.15 6.88 -13.20
CA VAL A 33 7.78 6.87 -12.64
C VAL A 33 6.81 7.39 -13.71
N GLN A 34 5.96 6.52 -14.20
CA GLN A 34 4.86 6.91 -15.09
C GLN A 34 3.66 7.34 -14.26
N VAL A 35 3.12 8.53 -14.55
CA VAL A 35 1.96 9.11 -13.86
C VAL A 35 0.76 9.10 -14.80
N SER A 36 -0.36 8.60 -14.32
CA SER A 36 -1.65 8.65 -15.04
C SER A 36 -2.82 8.80 -14.08
N GLU A 37 -3.98 9.14 -14.61
CA GLU A 37 -5.25 9.29 -13.89
C GLU A 37 -6.28 8.36 -14.53
N PRO A 38 -6.40 7.10 -14.05
CA PRO A 38 -7.32 6.11 -14.63
C PRO A 38 -8.79 6.51 -14.54
N PHE A 39 -9.16 7.25 -13.51
CA PHE A 39 -10.48 7.87 -13.29
C PHE A 39 -10.32 9.08 -12.37
N ASP A 40 -11.35 9.91 -12.28
CA ASP A 40 -11.32 11.19 -11.59
C ASP A 40 -10.81 11.06 -10.14
N GLY A 41 -9.73 11.81 -9.84
CA GLY A 41 -9.06 11.83 -8.56
C GLY A 41 -8.16 10.62 -8.25
N CYS A 42 -8.05 9.63 -9.14
CA CYS A 42 -7.14 8.50 -8.97
C CYS A 42 -5.77 8.80 -9.58
N ILE A 43 -4.77 9.01 -8.76
CA ILE A 43 -3.38 9.26 -9.20
C ILE A 43 -2.62 7.94 -9.18
N LEU A 44 -2.37 7.39 -10.36
CA LEU A 44 -1.60 6.14 -10.51
C LEU A 44 -0.13 6.45 -10.82
N LEU A 45 0.75 5.94 -9.97
CA LEU A 45 2.20 5.95 -10.12
C LEU A 45 2.68 4.53 -10.46
N LYS A 46 3.14 4.33 -11.70
CA LYS A 46 3.71 3.05 -12.15
C LYS A 46 5.22 3.10 -12.09
N TYR A 47 5.79 2.18 -11.33
CA TYR A 47 7.22 1.99 -11.19
C TYR A 47 7.70 0.79 -12.01
N LYS A 48 8.97 0.83 -12.42
CA LYS A 48 9.57 -0.25 -13.21
C LYS A 48 9.69 -1.54 -12.41
N THR A 49 9.99 -1.45 -11.13
CA THR A 49 10.24 -2.60 -10.26
C THR A 49 9.47 -2.54 -8.95
N VAL A 50 9.25 -3.70 -8.34
CA VAL A 50 8.64 -3.82 -6.99
C VAL A 50 9.47 -3.08 -5.92
N PRO A 51 10.81 -3.22 -5.85
CA PRO A 51 11.60 -2.45 -4.89
C PRO A 51 11.44 -0.93 -5.02
N ASP A 52 11.25 -0.39 -6.22
CA ASP A 52 11.14 1.06 -6.42
C ASP A 52 9.83 1.60 -5.84
N VAL A 53 8.70 0.93 -6.11
CA VAL A 53 7.42 1.34 -5.52
C VAL A 53 7.45 1.17 -4.01
N ALA A 54 7.96 0.05 -3.51
CA ALA A 54 8.01 -0.21 -2.08
C ALA A 54 8.86 0.83 -1.32
N ARG A 55 10.02 1.25 -1.87
CA ARG A 55 10.85 2.33 -1.29
C ARG A 55 10.18 3.69 -1.31
N SER A 56 9.31 3.94 -2.27
CA SER A 56 8.58 5.20 -2.34
C SER A 56 7.42 5.27 -1.35
N PHE A 57 6.77 4.12 -1.07
CA PHE A 57 5.52 4.09 -0.31
C PHE A 57 5.66 3.59 1.14
N PHE A 58 6.76 2.97 1.53
CA PHE A 58 6.89 2.26 2.81
C PHE A 58 6.46 3.07 4.03
N ARG A 59 6.96 4.30 4.24
CA ARG A 59 6.62 5.08 5.44
C ARG A 59 5.21 5.66 5.40
N VAL A 60 4.71 6.03 4.23
CA VAL A 60 3.34 6.54 4.13
C VAL A 60 2.33 5.43 4.36
N THR A 61 2.63 4.19 3.95
CA THR A 61 1.80 3.02 4.21
C THR A 61 1.80 2.68 5.69
N GLU A 62 2.97 2.60 6.32
CA GLU A 62 3.07 2.37 7.76
C GLU A 62 2.39 3.47 8.58
N TYR A 63 2.45 4.71 8.14
CA TYR A 63 1.70 5.81 8.74
C TYR A 63 0.19 5.62 8.62
N TYR A 64 -0.30 5.16 7.46
CA TYR A 64 -1.72 4.98 7.18
C TYR A 64 -2.29 3.75 7.87
N ASP A 65 -1.61 2.61 7.78
CA ASP A 65 -2.06 1.34 8.37
C ASP A 65 -1.88 1.30 9.88
N GLY A 66 -0.92 2.03 10.41
CA GLY A 66 -0.68 2.19 11.85
C GLY A 66 -0.37 0.92 12.64
N LYS A 67 -0.18 -0.23 11.98
CA LYS A 67 -0.07 -1.55 12.62
C LYS A 67 1.11 -1.68 13.59
N HIS A 68 2.28 -1.23 13.17
CA HIS A 68 3.52 -1.41 13.93
C HIS A 68 3.85 -0.24 14.86
N TYR A 69 3.19 0.91 14.68
CA TYR A 69 3.55 2.15 15.37
C TYR A 69 2.46 2.70 16.30
N GLY A 70 1.41 1.92 16.55
CA GLY A 70 0.41 2.22 17.59
C GLY A 70 -0.57 3.32 17.25
N GLY A 71 -0.83 3.55 15.96
CA GLY A 71 -1.87 4.47 15.49
C GLY A 71 -1.38 5.45 14.42
N SER A 72 -2.32 5.91 13.61
CA SER A 72 -2.12 6.70 12.40
C SER A 72 -1.50 8.10 12.56
N ASP A 73 -1.23 8.56 13.79
CA ASP A 73 -0.77 9.93 14.02
C ASP A 73 0.73 10.04 14.36
N ARG A 74 1.47 8.94 14.34
CA ARG A 74 2.90 8.95 14.58
C ARG A 74 3.67 9.03 13.28
N SER A 75 4.56 10.03 13.20
CA SER A 75 5.59 10.06 12.18
C SER A 75 6.43 8.78 12.25
N VAL A 76 6.44 8.02 11.17
CA VAL A 76 7.31 6.85 11.04
C VAL A 76 8.68 7.35 10.61
N SER A 77 9.63 7.40 11.54
CA SER A 77 11.00 7.72 11.17
C SER A 77 11.61 6.54 10.38
N LEU A 78 12.64 6.85 9.59
CA LEU A 78 13.37 5.82 8.86
C LEU A 78 13.99 4.78 9.80
N VAL A 79 14.45 5.23 10.97
CA VAL A 79 15.03 4.35 12.00
C VAL A 79 13.97 3.41 12.56
N ASP A 80 12.80 3.94 12.94
CA ASP A 80 11.71 3.11 13.47
C ASP A 80 11.27 2.05 12.44
N PHE A 81 11.20 2.42 11.16
CA PHE A 81 10.88 1.47 10.09
C PHE A 81 11.92 0.35 10.00
N LEU A 82 13.19 0.69 9.96
CA LEU A 82 14.26 -0.29 9.88
C LEU A 82 14.34 -1.22 11.09
N ASP A 83 14.11 -0.67 12.29
CA ASP A 83 14.09 -1.47 13.53
C ASP A 83 13.02 -2.56 13.50
N ASN A 84 11.91 -2.32 12.81
CA ASN A 84 10.82 -3.28 12.71
C ASN A 84 10.96 -4.28 11.56
N TRP A 85 11.56 -3.84 10.44
CA TRP A 85 11.56 -4.62 9.20
C TRP A 85 12.92 -5.22 8.82
N MET A 86 14.00 -4.82 9.50
CA MET A 86 15.33 -5.32 9.19
C MET A 86 15.63 -6.59 9.98
N ASP A 87 16.05 -7.64 9.28
CA ASP A 87 16.53 -8.86 9.88
C ASP A 87 17.92 -8.68 10.55
N ARG A 88 18.38 -9.72 11.28
CA ARG A 88 19.68 -9.70 11.95
C ARG A 88 20.88 -9.58 10.98
N ALA A 89 20.68 -9.88 9.71
CA ALA A 89 21.70 -9.78 8.66
C ALA A 89 21.70 -8.42 7.97
N GLY A 90 20.75 -7.52 8.32
CA GLY A 90 20.64 -6.20 7.75
C GLY A 90 19.82 -6.14 6.45
N ASN A 91 19.04 -7.18 6.13
CA ASN A 91 18.16 -7.16 4.97
C ASN A 91 16.79 -6.62 5.36
N VAL A 92 16.19 -5.85 4.46
CA VAL A 92 14.82 -5.34 4.60
C VAL A 92 13.95 -6.03 3.56
N ASP A 93 13.28 -7.12 3.97
CA ASP A 93 12.48 -7.91 3.05
C ASP A 93 11.20 -7.20 2.58
N TYR A 94 10.73 -6.18 3.28
CA TYR A 94 9.61 -5.34 2.88
C TYR A 94 9.64 -4.95 1.40
N PHE A 95 10.80 -4.52 0.91
CA PHE A 95 10.96 -4.05 -0.47
C PHE A 95 10.89 -5.14 -1.55
N LYS A 96 10.74 -6.41 -1.15
CA LYS A 96 10.64 -7.54 -2.09
C LYS A 96 9.20 -8.02 -2.29
N PHE A 97 8.32 -7.76 -1.33
CA PHE A 97 7.00 -8.40 -1.28
C PHE A 97 5.83 -7.46 -1.58
N TRP A 98 5.98 -6.16 -1.31
CA TRP A 98 4.89 -5.21 -1.47
C TRP A 98 4.98 -4.51 -2.81
N ASP A 99 4.11 -4.90 -3.74
CA ASP A 99 4.09 -4.47 -5.13
C ASP A 99 2.94 -3.51 -5.47
N GLY A 100 1.98 -3.32 -4.54
CA GLY A 100 0.83 -2.43 -4.63
C GLY A 100 0.59 -1.64 -3.36
N PHE A 101 0.13 -0.40 -3.54
CA PHE A 101 -0.17 0.53 -2.47
C PHE A 101 -1.32 1.45 -2.87
N ASN A 102 -2.21 1.77 -1.92
CA ASN A 102 -3.20 2.82 -2.08
C ASN A 102 -3.20 3.73 -0.86
N ILE A 103 -3.14 5.04 -1.08
CA ILE A 103 -3.07 6.02 0.01
C ILE A 103 -4.10 7.13 -0.26
N PRO A 104 -5.13 7.25 0.59
CA PRO A 104 -6.07 8.36 0.52
C PRO A 104 -5.38 9.71 0.76
N ASP A 105 -5.89 10.78 0.13
CA ASP A 105 -5.28 12.11 0.16
C ASP A 105 -5.10 12.67 1.58
N HIS A 106 -6.04 12.41 2.48
CA HIS A 106 -5.93 12.87 3.86
C HIS A 106 -4.74 12.21 4.60
N ALA A 107 -4.51 10.92 4.40
CA ALA A 107 -3.37 10.20 4.97
C ALA A 107 -2.06 10.65 4.34
N PHE A 108 -2.01 10.79 3.00
CA PHE A 108 -0.84 11.29 2.29
C PHE A 108 -0.43 12.68 2.75
N ARG A 109 -1.39 13.61 2.84
CA ARG A 109 -1.14 14.98 3.30
C ARG A 109 -0.68 15.03 4.76
N ALA A 110 -1.27 14.20 5.64
CA ALA A 110 -0.89 14.13 7.05
C ALA A 110 0.52 13.57 7.23
N TRP A 111 0.82 12.44 6.58
CA TRP A 111 2.16 11.87 6.58
C TRP A 111 3.21 12.87 6.07
N LYS A 112 2.97 13.50 4.93
CA LYS A 112 3.89 14.48 4.34
C LYS A 112 4.27 15.61 5.30
N ARG A 113 3.31 16.08 6.12
CA ARG A 113 3.57 17.12 7.14
C ARG A 113 4.42 16.63 8.30
N SER A 114 4.34 15.34 8.63
CA SER A 114 4.98 14.74 9.80
C SER A 114 6.26 13.95 9.47
N ALA A 115 6.54 13.68 8.22
CA ALA A 115 7.60 12.75 7.79
C ALA A 115 9.04 13.19 8.14
N GLY A 116 9.25 14.45 8.55
CA GLY A 116 10.60 14.99 8.73
C GLY A 116 11.35 15.11 7.40
N GLY A 117 12.50 14.47 7.24
CA GLY A 117 13.19 14.34 5.96
C GLY A 117 12.58 13.25 5.08
N LEU A 118 12.56 13.46 3.77
CA LEU A 118 12.17 12.45 2.78
C LEU A 118 13.42 11.77 2.21
N THR A 119 13.31 10.48 1.89
CA THR A 119 14.30 9.81 1.03
C THR A 119 14.17 10.32 -0.40
N SER A 120 15.16 10.05 -1.26
CA SER A 120 15.09 10.42 -2.69
C SER A 120 13.89 9.76 -3.39
N ALA A 121 13.59 8.50 -3.07
CA ALA A 121 12.45 7.79 -3.63
C ALA A 121 11.10 8.41 -3.18
N GLU A 122 10.97 8.76 -1.91
CA GLU A 122 9.79 9.45 -1.39
C GLU A 122 9.63 10.86 -1.97
N GLN A 123 10.74 11.58 -2.17
CA GLN A 123 10.70 12.90 -2.79
C GLN A 123 10.17 12.84 -4.22
N VAL A 124 10.60 11.85 -5.01
CA VAL A 124 10.09 11.62 -6.37
C VAL A 124 8.58 11.36 -6.36
N MET A 125 8.11 10.48 -5.46
CA MET A 125 6.68 10.22 -5.27
C MET A 125 5.92 11.50 -4.89
N VAL A 126 6.40 12.23 -3.89
CA VAL A 126 5.77 13.46 -3.41
C VAL A 126 5.68 14.51 -4.52
N ASP A 127 6.74 14.68 -5.32
CA ASP A 127 6.76 15.63 -6.43
C ASP A 127 5.78 15.22 -7.54
N ALA A 128 5.70 13.93 -7.85
CA ALA A 128 4.74 13.40 -8.81
C ALA A 128 3.29 13.63 -8.36
N VAL A 129 2.98 13.28 -7.10
CA VAL A 129 1.64 13.48 -6.53
C VAL A 129 1.28 14.97 -6.46
N ASN A 130 2.20 15.84 -6.03
CA ASN A 130 1.94 17.28 -5.97
C ASN A 130 1.60 17.87 -7.35
N ARG A 131 2.25 17.41 -8.42
CA ARG A 131 1.93 17.85 -9.78
C ARG A 131 0.57 17.34 -10.24
N ALA A 132 0.30 16.04 -10.03
CA ALA A 132 -0.93 15.39 -10.48
C ALA A 132 -2.16 15.85 -9.68
N SER A 133 -2.01 16.11 -8.38
CA SER A 133 -3.13 16.52 -7.51
C SER A 133 -3.49 17.99 -7.57
N LYS A 134 -2.82 18.78 -8.44
CA LYS A 134 -3.08 20.22 -8.52
C LYS A 134 -4.53 20.51 -8.92
N GLY A 135 -5.27 21.15 -8.02
CA GLY A 135 -6.69 21.47 -8.22
C GLY A 135 -7.66 20.40 -7.71
N LEU A 136 -7.20 19.20 -7.38
CA LEU A 136 -8.05 18.14 -6.82
C LEU A 136 -8.34 18.41 -5.35
N LYS A 137 -9.62 18.36 -4.98
CA LYS A 137 -10.08 18.46 -3.58
C LYS A 137 -9.91 17.14 -2.83
N LYS A 138 -10.18 16.04 -3.50
CA LYS A 138 -10.11 14.67 -3.01
C LYS A 138 -9.36 13.81 -4.03
N TYR A 139 -8.45 12.97 -3.59
CA TYR A 139 -7.72 12.05 -4.46
C TYR A 139 -7.26 10.81 -3.70
N CYS A 140 -6.93 9.77 -4.43
CA CYS A 140 -6.25 8.60 -3.92
C CYS A 140 -4.99 8.35 -4.74
N VAL A 141 -3.89 8.03 -4.07
CA VAL A 141 -2.61 7.71 -4.73
C VAL A 141 -2.46 6.21 -4.77
N ILE A 142 -2.31 5.66 -5.97
CA ILE A 142 -1.95 4.26 -6.19
C ILE A 142 -0.48 4.19 -6.60
N GLY A 143 0.29 3.32 -5.96
CA GLY A 143 1.61 2.92 -6.39
C GLY A 143 1.62 1.46 -6.82
N VAL A 144 2.15 1.14 -8.00
CA VAL A 144 2.35 -0.26 -8.42
C VAL A 144 3.73 -0.46 -9.01
N GLY A 145 4.35 -1.61 -8.70
CA GLY A 145 5.66 -2.02 -9.21
C GLY A 145 5.54 -3.18 -10.19
N GLY A 146 6.32 -3.14 -11.28
CA GLY A 146 6.32 -4.21 -12.26
C GLY A 146 5.10 -4.21 -13.19
N THR A 147 4.67 -5.39 -13.64
CA THR A 147 3.64 -5.57 -14.68
C THR A 147 2.39 -6.31 -14.22
N ASP A 148 2.24 -6.59 -12.92
CA ASP A 148 1.09 -7.37 -12.43
C ASP A 148 -0.20 -6.55 -12.52
N SER A 149 -1.07 -6.98 -13.42
CA SER A 149 -2.40 -6.39 -13.61
C SER A 149 -3.37 -6.70 -12.45
N ALA A 150 -3.10 -7.76 -11.70
CA ALA A 150 -3.94 -8.14 -10.58
C ALA A 150 -3.74 -7.21 -9.39
N THR A 151 -2.49 -6.90 -9.06
CA THR A 151 -2.15 -5.90 -8.05
C THR A 151 -2.76 -4.55 -8.39
N LEU A 152 -2.58 -4.07 -9.64
CA LEU A 152 -3.19 -2.82 -10.06
C LEU A 152 -4.71 -2.82 -9.87
N ARG A 153 -5.39 -3.92 -10.27
CA ARG A 153 -6.84 -4.04 -10.13
C ARG A 153 -7.29 -4.04 -8.67
N HIS A 154 -6.50 -4.65 -7.79
CA HIS A 154 -6.73 -4.64 -6.35
C HIS A 154 -6.67 -3.22 -5.77
N GLU A 155 -5.62 -2.49 -6.08
CA GLU A 155 -5.43 -1.11 -5.60
C GLU A 155 -6.48 -0.14 -6.19
N MET A 156 -6.92 -0.39 -7.44
CA MET A 156 -7.99 0.37 -8.05
C MET A 156 -9.35 0.16 -7.36
N PHE A 157 -9.62 -1.04 -6.80
CA PHE A 157 -10.81 -1.26 -5.99
C PHE A 157 -10.82 -0.32 -4.78
N HIS A 158 -9.74 -0.25 -4.02
CA HIS A 158 -9.63 0.63 -2.86
C HIS A 158 -9.76 2.10 -3.23
N ALA A 159 -9.12 2.53 -4.32
CA ALA A 159 -9.24 3.91 -4.78
C ALA A 159 -10.68 4.26 -5.17
N ARG A 160 -11.40 3.39 -5.89
CA ARG A 160 -12.83 3.58 -6.20
C ARG A 160 -13.68 3.58 -4.94
N TYR A 161 -13.43 2.63 -4.05
CA TYR A 161 -14.15 2.55 -2.76
C TYR A 161 -13.99 3.84 -1.94
N TYR A 162 -12.82 4.47 -2.01
CA TYR A 162 -12.57 5.75 -1.37
C TYR A 162 -13.20 6.94 -2.11
N LEU A 163 -13.09 7.01 -3.45
CA LEU A 163 -13.42 8.18 -4.24
C LEU A 163 -14.90 8.22 -4.68
N ASP A 164 -15.47 7.07 -5.02
CA ASP A 164 -16.80 6.92 -5.60
C ASP A 164 -17.79 6.38 -4.56
N SER A 165 -18.69 7.26 -4.10
CA SER A 165 -19.71 6.89 -3.10
C SER A 165 -20.72 5.86 -3.60
N THR A 166 -21.00 5.83 -4.90
CA THR A 166 -21.92 4.86 -5.51
C THR A 166 -21.27 3.49 -5.52
N PHE A 167 -20.03 3.40 -6.00
CA PHE A 167 -19.26 2.16 -5.96
C PHE A 167 -19.11 1.62 -4.53
N LYS A 168 -18.77 2.52 -3.59
CA LYS A 168 -18.68 2.18 -2.16
C LYS A 168 -19.98 1.57 -1.64
N SER A 169 -21.10 2.24 -1.89
CA SER A 169 -22.43 1.76 -1.43
C SER A 169 -22.77 0.38 -2.00
N GLN A 170 -22.45 0.13 -3.26
CA GLN A 170 -22.68 -1.19 -3.91
C GLN A 170 -21.75 -2.26 -3.32
N ALA A 171 -20.47 -1.95 -3.10
CA ALA A 171 -19.53 -2.86 -2.48
C ALA A 171 -19.94 -3.19 -1.04
N ASP A 172 -20.31 -2.18 -0.24
CA ASP A 172 -20.81 -2.37 1.12
C ASP A 172 -22.07 -3.26 1.16
N ALA A 173 -22.99 -3.10 0.22
CA ALA A 173 -24.19 -3.92 0.12
C ALA A 173 -23.83 -5.40 -0.16
N LEU A 174 -22.88 -5.65 -1.07
CA LEU A 174 -22.38 -7.01 -1.33
C LEU A 174 -21.68 -7.63 -0.12
N ILE A 175 -20.82 -6.87 0.55
CA ILE A 175 -20.15 -7.28 1.79
C ILE A 175 -21.20 -7.70 2.84
N GLN A 176 -22.18 -6.85 3.11
CA GLN A 176 -23.23 -7.13 4.09
C GLN A 176 -24.07 -8.35 3.74
N ALA A 177 -24.42 -8.52 2.45
CA ALA A 177 -25.17 -9.67 1.97
C ALA A 177 -24.41 -10.99 2.14
N HIS A 178 -23.09 -10.96 2.04
CA HIS A 178 -22.24 -12.15 1.98
C HIS A 178 -21.28 -12.34 3.17
N LYS A 179 -21.21 -11.44 4.13
CA LYS A 179 -20.31 -11.56 5.30
C LYS A 179 -20.52 -12.85 6.11
N ASN A 180 -21.70 -13.47 6.01
CA ASN A 180 -22.01 -14.74 6.66
C ASN A 180 -21.78 -15.96 5.76
N ASP A 181 -21.47 -15.78 4.48
CA ASP A 181 -21.11 -16.85 3.57
C ASP A 181 -19.83 -17.56 4.08
N PRO A 182 -19.81 -18.92 4.12
CA PRO A 182 -18.65 -19.66 4.59
C PRO A 182 -17.37 -19.34 3.83
N ALA A 183 -17.46 -19.07 2.51
CA ALA A 183 -16.31 -18.72 1.69
C ALA A 183 -15.79 -17.31 2.05
N PHE A 184 -16.67 -16.33 2.27
CA PHE A 184 -16.27 -14.98 2.70
C PHE A 184 -15.59 -15.03 4.08
N LYS A 185 -16.16 -15.77 5.04
CA LYS A 185 -15.55 -15.99 6.35
C LYS A 185 -14.18 -16.65 6.28
N ALA A 186 -14.01 -17.64 5.40
CA ALA A 186 -12.72 -18.30 5.20
C ALA A 186 -11.66 -17.33 4.65
N ILE A 187 -12.05 -16.42 3.74
CA ILE A 187 -11.18 -15.36 3.21
C ILE A 187 -10.76 -14.41 4.31
N THR A 188 -11.70 -13.81 5.03
CA THR A 188 -11.40 -12.85 6.11
C THR A 188 -10.54 -13.49 7.21
N GLN A 189 -10.81 -14.74 7.60
CA GLN A 189 -9.97 -15.46 8.56
C GLN A 189 -8.55 -15.71 8.05
N THR A 190 -8.39 -15.96 6.75
CA THR A 190 -7.07 -16.16 6.15
C THR A 190 -6.30 -14.84 6.11
N LEU A 191 -6.95 -13.75 5.75
CA LEU A 191 -6.37 -12.40 5.77
C LEU A 191 -5.87 -12.04 7.18
N ILE A 192 -6.69 -12.27 8.20
CA ILE A 192 -6.29 -12.01 9.59
C ILE A 192 -5.11 -12.89 10.01
N LYS A 193 -5.17 -14.21 9.76
CA LYS A 193 -4.20 -15.17 10.31
C LYS A 193 -2.87 -15.21 9.57
N LYS A 194 -2.87 -14.99 8.24
CA LYS A 194 -1.67 -15.15 7.41
C LYS A 194 -1.06 -13.83 6.97
N LEU A 195 -1.87 -12.77 6.82
CA LEU A 195 -1.45 -11.49 6.29
C LEU A 195 -1.60 -10.36 7.32
N ASP A 196 -2.03 -10.70 8.55
CA ASP A 196 -2.15 -9.78 9.69
C ASP A 196 -3.03 -8.55 9.43
N TYR A 197 -4.06 -8.71 8.58
CA TYR A 197 -5.06 -7.67 8.37
C TYR A 197 -5.98 -7.60 9.58
N VAL A 198 -5.83 -6.59 10.43
CA VAL A 198 -6.70 -6.36 11.61
C VAL A 198 -7.74 -5.29 11.36
N ASN A 199 -7.45 -4.32 10.50
CA ASN A 199 -8.35 -3.25 10.11
C ASN A 199 -8.87 -3.47 8.69
N HIS A 200 -10.13 -3.07 8.42
CA HIS A 200 -10.73 -3.10 7.09
C HIS A 200 -10.73 -4.49 6.41
N VAL A 201 -10.70 -5.58 7.19
CA VAL A 201 -10.59 -6.95 6.66
C VAL A 201 -11.70 -7.31 5.66
N ASP A 202 -12.90 -6.76 5.83
CA ASP A 202 -14.03 -7.02 4.92
C ASP A 202 -13.84 -6.29 3.59
N GLU A 203 -13.29 -5.08 3.61
CA GLU A 203 -12.92 -4.32 2.41
C GLU A 203 -11.79 -5.04 1.65
N GLU A 204 -10.75 -5.48 2.36
CA GLU A 204 -9.68 -6.28 1.78
C GLU A 204 -10.20 -7.57 1.13
N ALA A 205 -11.07 -8.30 1.82
CA ALA A 205 -11.71 -9.50 1.26
C ALA A 205 -12.48 -9.18 -0.03
N ALA A 206 -13.17 -8.04 -0.07
CA ALA A 206 -13.88 -7.57 -1.25
C ALA A 206 -12.92 -7.21 -2.39
N ALA A 207 -11.79 -6.55 -2.12
CA ALA A 207 -10.76 -6.23 -3.10
C ALA A 207 -10.14 -7.50 -3.72
N TYR A 208 -9.84 -8.52 -2.91
CA TYR A 208 -9.39 -9.82 -3.41
C TYR A 208 -10.46 -10.52 -4.27
N LEU A 209 -11.72 -10.50 -3.86
CA LEU A 209 -12.83 -11.08 -4.64
C LEU A 209 -13.02 -10.34 -5.96
N TYR A 210 -12.97 -9.02 -5.96
CA TYR A 210 -13.05 -8.19 -7.15
C TYR A 210 -11.91 -8.48 -8.14
N THR A 211 -10.70 -8.68 -7.65
CA THR A 211 -9.53 -9.04 -8.46
C THR A 211 -9.68 -10.45 -9.04
N GLY A 212 -10.05 -11.40 -8.23
CA GLY A 212 -10.30 -12.79 -8.60
C GLY A 212 -9.08 -13.66 -8.90
N SER A 213 -7.98 -13.09 -9.37
CA SER A 213 -6.80 -13.84 -9.85
C SER A 213 -5.97 -14.48 -8.73
N GLN A 214 -5.82 -13.81 -7.60
CA GLN A 214 -5.07 -14.31 -6.45
C GLN A 214 -5.87 -15.28 -5.58
N MET A 215 -7.20 -15.31 -5.75
CA MET A 215 -8.12 -16.16 -5.00
C MET A 215 -7.78 -17.64 -5.07
N LYS A 216 -7.32 -18.11 -6.25
CA LYS A 216 -7.00 -19.51 -6.45
C LYS A 216 -5.77 -19.98 -5.67
N LEU A 217 -4.79 -19.10 -5.52
CA LEU A 217 -3.53 -19.38 -4.81
C LEU A 217 -3.70 -19.28 -3.30
N VAL A 218 -4.47 -18.31 -2.82
CA VAL A 218 -4.58 -17.99 -1.38
C VAL A 218 -5.78 -18.66 -0.74
N PHE A 219 -6.93 -18.75 -1.43
CA PHE A 219 -8.22 -19.12 -0.86
C PHE A 219 -8.89 -20.36 -1.50
N GLY A 220 -8.30 -20.94 -2.56
CA GLY A 220 -8.87 -22.10 -3.24
C GLY A 220 -10.07 -21.78 -4.13
N THR A 221 -10.77 -22.84 -4.61
CA THR A 221 -11.86 -22.71 -5.63
C THR A 221 -13.23 -22.39 -5.04
N GLN A 222 -13.40 -22.40 -3.73
CA GLN A 222 -14.71 -22.32 -3.06
C GLN A 222 -15.41 -20.95 -3.19
N ALA A 223 -14.69 -19.89 -3.57
CA ALA A 223 -15.23 -18.52 -3.65
C ALA A 223 -15.65 -18.09 -5.07
N LYS A 224 -15.73 -18.98 -6.06
CA LYS A 224 -16.02 -18.59 -7.47
C LYS A 224 -17.31 -17.80 -7.65
N HIS A 225 -18.36 -18.14 -6.90
CA HIS A 225 -19.64 -17.42 -6.96
C HIS A 225 -19.51 -15.99 -6.44
N LEU A 226 -18.73 -15.77 -5.36
CA LEU A 226 -18.45 -14.44 -4.82
C LEU A 226 -17.59 -13.62 -5.80
N VAL A 227 -16.54 -14.22 -6.36
CA VAL A 227 -15.69 -13.57 -7.37
C VAL A 227 -16.53 -13.00 -8.50
N LYS A 228 -17.48 -13.79 -9.05
CA LYS A 228 -18.36 -13.32 -10.12
C LYS A 228 -19.18 -12.09 -9.68
N LEU A 229 -19.79 -12.13 -8.49
CA LEU A 229 -20.61 -11.04 -7.97
C LEU A 229 -19.82 -9.75 -7.76
N PHE A 230 -18.60 -9.84 -7.18
CA PHE A 230 -17.77 -8.66 -6.95
C PHE A 230 -17.19 -8.11 -8.26
N GLN A 231 -16.91 -8.93 -9.26
CA GLN A 231 -16.46 -8.47 -10.58
C GLN A 231 -17.57 -7.76 -11.38
N GLU A 232 -18.83 -8.01 -11.08
CA GLU A 232 -19.98 -7.31 -11.70
C GLU A 232 -20.11 -5.84 -11.22
N LEU A 233 -19.37 -5.42 -10.17
CA LEU A 233 -19.32 -4.00 -9.76
C LEU A 233 -18.81 -3.07 -10.86
N ASP A 234 -18.00 -3.56 -11.79
CA ASP A 234 -17.52 -2.77 -12.94
C ASP A 234 -18.58 -2.52 -14.03
N GLN A 235 -19.66 -3.27 -13.99
CA GLN A 235 -20.68 -3.28 -15.08
C GLN A 235 -21.89 -2.40 -14.77
N LYS A 236 -21.89 -1.78 -13.59
CA LYS A 236 -22.99 -0.93 -13.09
C LYS A 236 -22.56 0.52 -13.01
#